data_541ae4dbdad34e149c3bdbfd34c3f892
#
_entry.id   541ae4dbdad34e149c3bdbfd34c3f892
#
_cell.length_a   1.000
_cell.length_b   1.000
_cell.length_c   1.000
_cell.angle_alpha   90.00
_cell.angle_beta   90.00
_cell.angle_gamma   90.00
#
_symmetry.space_group_name_H-M   'P 1'
#
loop_
_entity.id
_entity.type
_entity.pdbx_description
1 polymer ?
#
loop_
_entity_poly.entity_id
_entity_poly.type
_entity_poly.pdbx_seq_one_letter_code
_entity_poly.pdbx_strand_id
1 'polypeptide(L)'
;MGGYSATRLEAPKRAATASELTMSSGTSEAEVQLVYFTPADIKLEVVTNPDGKIQGVQDAVDSHGSFGGINGGYFEPNLDPVGLLISNNRVVHPVRKAKLLSGIFFVRNGRPELTRTSAFPGTKGVQQAIQCGPFLVDGGRTVDGLDDLRIAPRTFIFTCGPTVWGFGICRSVTLKEMGDMLARANVIPENRIVRALNFDGGSSTALYLRLDDRSIFSEGSSIVSNYLIVQLKH
;
A
#
# COMPACT_ATOMS: atom_id res chain seq x y z
N MET A 1 1.25 29.36 1.66
CA MET A 1 1.25 28.44 2.80
C MET A 1 -0.08 27.69 2.77
N GLY A 2 -0.07 26.46 2.26
CA GLY A 2 -1.30 25.65 2.22
C GLY A 2 -1.55 25.04 3.60
N GLY A 3 -2.69 25.37 4.19
CA GLY A 3 -3.11 24.79 5.46
C GLY A 3 -3.48 23.33 5.30
N TYR A 4 -3.06 22.49 6.23
CA TYR A 4 -3.50 21.10 6.34
C TYR A 4 -4.66 21.04 7.32
N SER A 5 -5.80 20.47 6.91
CA SER A 5 -6.80 19.99 7.85
C SER A 5 -6.62 18.47 7.97
N ALA A 6 -6.25 18.01 9.15
CA ALA A 6 -6.07 16.59 9.43
C ALA A 6 -7.04 16.17 10.53
N THR A 7 -7.90 15.19 10.23
CA THR A 7 -8.67 14.49 11.25
C THR A 7 -7.92 13.20 11.60
N ARG A 8 -7.43 13.11 12.83
CA ARG A 8 -6.75 11.93 13.36
C ARG A 8 -7.78 10.95 13.90
N LEU A 9 -7.70 9.70 13.47
CA LEU A 9 -8.56 8.60 13.90
C LEU A 9 -7.71 7.53 14.57
N GLU A 10 -8.10 7.05 15.74
CA GLU A 10 -7.37 6.01 16.46
C GLU A 10 -7.94 4.62 16.17
N ALA A 11 -7.08 3.66 15.89
CA ALA A 11 -7.41 2.25 15.67
C ALA A 11 -7.45 1.46 17.00
N PRO A 12 -8.01 0.24 17.03
CA PRO A 12 -8.13 -0.55 18.25
C PRO A 12 -6.79 -0.71 18.96
N LYS A 13 -6.74 -0.35 20.22
CA LYS A 13 -5.57 -0.45 21.13
C LYS A 13 -4.25 0.07 20.56
N ARG A 14 -4.23 1.18 19.85
CA ARG A 14 -3.01 1.86 19.34
C ARG A 14 -2.15 1.07 18.36
N ALA A 15 -2.67 0.01 17.74
CA ALA A 15 -1.88 -0.80 16.80
C ALA A 15 -1.62 -0.09 15.46
N ALA A 16 -2.59 0.72 15.01
CA ALA A 16 -2.47 1.54 13.81
C ALA A 16 -3.14 2.90 14.02
N THR A 17 -2.70 3.89 13.25
CA THR A 17 -3.33 5.21 13.18
C THR A 17 -3.84 5.42 11.77
N ALA A 18 -5.04 5.97 11.66
CA ALA A 18 -5.59 6.41 10.39
C ALA A 18 -5.62 7.94 10.33
N SER A 19 -5.44 8.48 9.13
CA SER A 19 -5.54 9.91 8.85
C SER A 19 -6.18 10.13 7.49
N GLU A 20 -7.09 11.09 7.43
CA GLU A 20 -7.64 11.62 6.19
C GLU A 20 -7.07 13.01 6.00
N LEU A 21 -6.43 13.23 4.86
CA LEU A 21 -5.69 14.46 4.57
C LEU A 21 -6.14 15.00 3.21
N THR A 22 -6.41 16.30 3.15
CA THR A 22 -6.44 16.99 1.85
C THR A 22 -5.02 17.46 1.56
N MET A 23 -4.46 16.99 0.46
CA MET A 23 -3.10 17.30 0.04
C MET A 23 -3.14 18.02 -1.31
N SER A 24 -2.28 19.02 -1.48
CA SER A 24 -2.18 19.77 -2.74
C SER A 24 -0.85 19.54 -3.44
N SER A 25 -0.83 19.48 -4.77
CA SER A 25 0.37 19.51 -5.60
C SER A 25 0.16 20.51 -6.73
N GLY A 26 0.89 21.64 -6.69
CA GLY A 26 0.60 22.78 -7.59
C GLY A 26 -0.81 23.31 -7.34
N THR A 27 -1.65 23.27 -8.38
CA THR A 27 -3.07 23.67 -8.33
C THR A 27 -4.03 22.51 -8.03
N SER A 28 -3.53 21.28 -7.98
CA SER A 28 -4.35 20.07 -7.75
C SER A 28 -4.47 19.80 -6.26
N GLU A 29 -5.67 19.43 -5.83
CA GLU A 29 -5.96 18.96 -4.48
C GLU A 29 -6.51 17.53 -4.55
N ALA A 30 -6.12 16.69 -3.59
CA ALA A 30 -6.58 15.31 -3.52
C ALA A 30 -6.79 14.87 -2.07
N GLU A 31 -7.83 14.08 -1.86
CA GLU A 31 -8.08 13.41 -0.58
C GLU A 31 -7.26 12.14 -0.50
N VAL A 32 -6.44 12.04 0.54
CA VAL A 32 -5.57 10.90 0.81
C VAL A 32 -5.98 10.26 2.13
N GLN A 33 -6.29 8.98 2.09
CA GLN A 33 -6.52 8.16 3.29
C GLN A 33 -5.25 7.37 3.58
N LEU A 34 -4.71 7.52 4.78
CA LEU A 34 -3.49 6.87 5.25
C LEU A 34 -3.77 6.01 6.47
N VAL A 35 -3.16 4.83 6.49
CA VAL A 35 -3.06 3.96 7.66
C VAL A 35 -1.58 3.71 7.93
N TYR A 36 -1.11 4.00 9.15
CA TYR A 36 0.28 3.78 9.51
C TYR A 36 0.41 3.13 10.89
N PHE A 37 1.46 2.37 11.08
CA PHE A 37 1.65 1.49 12.22
C PHE A 37 3.14 1.21 12.48
N THR A 38 3.42 0.65 13.66
CA THR A 38 4.74 0.10 14.01
C THR A 38 4.79 -1.39 13.63
N PRO A 39 5.72 -1.84 12.77
CA PRO A 39 5.80 -3.24 12.34
C PRO A 39 6.07 -4.25 13.47
N ALA A 40 6.55 -3.77 14.63
CA ALA A 40 6.75 -4.63 15.80
C ALA A 40 5.43 -5.26 16.27
N ASP A 41 4.34 -4.51 16.19
CA ASP A 41 3.03 -4.90 16.73
C ASP A 41 2.11 -5.54 15.68
N ILE A 42 2.52 -5.50 14.40
CA ILE A 42 1.70 -5.86 13.25
C ILE A 42 2.30 -7.04 12.48
N LYS A 43 1.47 -8.00 12.14
CA LYS A 43 1.73 -9.02 11.10
C LYS A 43 1.12 -8.52 9.79
N LEU A 44 1.94 -8.49 8.74
CA LEU A 44 1.53 -8.21 7.37
C LEU A 44 1.37 -9.53 6.62
N GLU A 45 0.26 -9.71 5.92
CA GLU A 45 -0.04 -10.93 5.19
C GLU A 45 -0.56 -10.63 3.78
N VAL A 46 -0.07 -11.38 2.81
CA VAL A 46 -0.56 -11.37 1.42
C VAL A 46 -1.63 -12.44 1.28
N VAL A 47 -2.84 -12.04 0.98
CA VAL A 47 -3.97 -12.93 0.69
C VAL A 47 -4.12 -13.04 -0.82
N THR A 48 -4.19 -14.27 -1.33
CA THR A 48 -4.39 -14.56 -2.76
C THR A 48 -5.85 -14.85 -3.05
N ASN A 49 -6.32 -14.46 -4.23
CA ASN A 49 -7.70 -14.64 -4.68
C ASN A 49 -7.75 -15.17 -6.15
N PRO A 50 -7.16 -16.35 -6.41
CA PRO A 50 -6.98 -16.84 -7.79
C PRO A 50 -8.31 -17.24 -8.47
N ASP A 51 -9.34 -17.53 -7.71
CA ASP A 51 -10.65 -17.94 -8.19
C ASP A 51 -11.74 -16.87 -8.01
N GLY A 52 -11.36 -15.65 -7.58
CA GLY A 52 -12.25 -14.51 -7.45
C GLY A 52 -13.32 -14.64 -6.37
N LYS A 53 -13.18 -15.58 -5.42
CA LYS A 53 -14.19 -15.82 -4.38
C LYS A 53 -14.23 -14.70 -3.33
N ILE A 54 -13.10 -14.08 -3.04
CA ILE A 54 -13.03 -12.91 -2.16
C ILE A 54 -13.56 -11.71 -2.95
N GLN A 55 -14.66 -11.13 -2.50
CA GLN A 55 -15.40 -10.12 -3.25
C GLN A 55 -14.88 -8.69 -3.06
N GLY A 56 -14.09 -8.44 -2.03
CA GLY A 56 -13.52 -7.12 -1.75
C GLY A 56 -12.52 -7.14 -0.60
N VAL A 57 -11.93 -5.99 -0.31
CA VAL A 57 -10.91 -5.84 0.73
C VAL A 57 -11.49 -6.14 2.13
N GLN A 58 -12.74 -5.79 2.38
CA GLN A 58 -13.39 -6.10 3.65
C GLN A 58 -13.53 -7.60 3.84
N ASP A 59 -13.99 -8.34 2.83
CA ASP A 59 -14.10 -9.79 2.86
C ASP A 59 -12.74 -10.47 3.09
N ALA A 60 -11.68 -9.98 2.44
CA ALA A 60 -10.31 -10.44 2.69
C ALA A 60 -9.88 -10.23 4.14
N VAL A 61 -10.18 -9.08 4.72
CA VAL A 61 -9.85 -8.73 6.11
C VAL A 61 -10.64 -9.59 7.10
N ASP A 62 -11.95 -9.70 6.92
CA ASP A 62 -12.84 -10.40 7.84
C ASP A 62 -12.59 -11.92 7.85
N SER A 63 -12.39 -12.52 6.67
CA SER A 63 -12.13 -13.97 6.53
C SER A 63 -10.79 -14.41 7.12
N HIS A 64 -9.84 -13.47 7.35
CA HIS A 64 -8.53 -13.76 7.94
C HIS A 64 -8.37 -13.22 9.37
N GLY A 65 -9.44 -12.75 10.02
CA GLY A 65 -9.39 -12.23 11.38
C GLY A 65 -8.49 -10.98 11.50
N SER A 66 -8.39 -10.21 10.43
CA SER A 66 -7.58 -9.01 10.34
C SER A 66 -8.38 -7.77 10.73
N PHE A 67 -7.71 -6.64 10.94
CA PHE A 67 -8.40 -5.39 11.26
C PHE A 67 -8.30 -4.36 10.12
N GLY A 68 -7.49 -4.58 9.09
CA GLY A 68 -7.40 -3.69 7.95
C GLY A 68 -6.63 -4.27 6.77
N GLY A 69 -6.70 -3.61 5.62
CA GLY A 69 -6.01 -4.01 4.42
C GLY A 69 -6.28 -3.12 3.22
N ILE A 70 -5.58 -3.40 2.14
CA ILE A 70 -5.69 -2.76 0.83
C ILE A 70 -5.66 -3.84 -0.26
N ASN A 71 -6.08 -3.48 -1.49
CA ASN A 71 -5.79 -4.27 -2.67
C ASN A 71 -4.28 -4.38 -2.90
N GLY A 72 -3.86 -5.41 -3.61
CA GLY A 72 -2.43 -5.70 -3.82
C GLY A 72 -1.88 -5.25 -5.17
N GLY A 73 -1.08 -6.13 -5.80
CA GLY A 73 -0.36 -5.88 -7.04
C GLY A 73 -1.18 -6.14 -8.31
N TYR A 74 -0.61 -5.77 -9.45
CA TYR A 74 -1.20 -5.96 -10.78
C TYR A 74 -1.48 -7.42 -11.12
N PHE A 75 -2.51 -7.65 -11.91
CA PHE A 75 -2.96 -8.95 -12.36
C PHE A 75 -3.54 -8.91 -13.79
N GLU A 76 -3.58 -10.07 -14.43
CA GLU A 76 -4.21 -10.27 -15.72
C GLU A 76 -5.74 -10.51 -15.58
N PRO A 77 -6.53 -10.41 -16.65
CA PRO A 77 -7.98 -10.61 -16.58
C PRO A 77 -8.45 -11.95 -15.99
N ASN A 78 -7.59 -12.96 -16.03
CA ASN A 78 -7.82 -14.28 -15.41
C ASN A 78 -7.38 -14.35 -13.95
N LEU A 79 -7.08 -13.21 -13.30
CA LEU A 79 -6.58 -13.06 -11.95
C LEU A 79 -5.15 -13.59 -11.71
N ASP A 80 -4.39 -13.95 -12.74
CA ASP A 80 -2.97 -14.30 -12.58
C ASP A 80 -2.14 -13.05 -12.22
N PRO A 81 -1.30 -13.11 -11.18
CA PRO A 81 -0.43 -11.99 -10.81
C PRO A 81 0.56 -11.64 -11.92
N VAL A 82 0.78 -10.36 -12.18
CA VAL A 82 1.76 -9.91 -13.21
C VAL A 82 3.20 -9.94 -12.69
N GLY A 83 3.44 -9.65 -11.42
CA GLY A 83 4.76 -9.61 -10.77
C GLY A 83 4.93 -10.67 -9.71
N LEU A 84 6.08 -10.65 -9.01
CA LEU A 84 6.31 -11.54 -7.88
C LEU A 84 5.16 -11.45 -6.88
N LEU A 85 4.61 -12.60 -6.54
CA LEU A 85 3.67 -12.76 -5.45
C LEU A 85 4.12 -13.91 -4.56
N ILE A 86 4.32 -13.63 -3.27
CA ILE A 86 4.60 -14.65 -2.25
C ILE A 86 3.55 -14.50 -1.15
N SER A 87 2.88 -15.59 -0.85
CA SER A 87 1.92 -15.72 0.25
C SER A 87 2.34 -16.88 1.15
N ASN A 88 2.51 -16.61 2.44
CA ASN A 88 2.84 -17.61 3.47
C ASN A 88 3.99 -18.54 3.08
N ASN A 89 5.15 -17.95 2.70
CA ASN A 89 6.39 -18.62 2.25
C ASN A 89 6.28 -19.35 0.89
N ARG A 90 5.11 -19.33 0.23
CA ARG A 90 4.90 -19.95 -1.08
C ARG A 90 5.02 -18.91 -2.19
N VAL A 91 5.91 -19.16 -3.15
CA VAL A 91 5.98 -18.38 -4.38
C VAL A 91 4.77 -18.75 -5.24
N VAL A 92 3.84 -17.80 -5.41
CA VAL A 92 2.64 -17.94 -6.23
C VAL A 92 2.96 -17.56 -7.67
N HIS A 93 3.71 -16.45 -7.86
CA HIS A 93 4.19 -16.00 -9.16
C HIS A 93 5.64 -15.50 -9.04
N PRO A 94 6.50 -15.77 -10.05
CA PRO A 94 7.91 -15.38 -10.01
C PRO A 94 8.14 -13.88 -10.25
N VAL A 95 9.37 -13.43 -9.97
CA VAL A 95 9.82 -12.05 -10.29
C VAL A 95 9.75 -11.83 -11.80
N ARG A 96 9.20 -10.69 -12.21
CA ARG A 96 9.25 -10.21 -13.60
C ARG A 96 10.10 -8.95 -13.74
N LYS A 97 10.85 -8.89 -14.83
CA LYS A 97 11.58 -7.69 -15.24
C LYS A 97 10.71 -6.85 -16.18
N ALA A 98 10.15 -5.78 -15.67
CA ALA A 98 9.40 -4.81 -16.46
C ALA A 98 9.57 -3.40 -15.84
N LYS A 99 9.57 -2.37 -16.69
CA LYS A 99 9.75 -0.97 -16.25
C LYS A 99 8.71 -0.56 -15.21
N LEU A 100 7.46 -0.98 -15.40
CA LEU A 100 6.36 -0.69 -14.47
C LEU A 100 6.55 -1.37 -13.12
N LEU A 101 7.10 -2.60 -13.10
CA LEU A 101 7.32 -3.40 -11.88
C LEU A 101 8.63 -3.01 -11.18
N SER A 102 8.78 -1.75 -10.82
CA SER A 102 10.05 -1.17 -10.38
C SER A 102 10.39 -1.47 -8.91
N GLY A 103 9.45 -1.99 -8.12
CA GLY A 103 9.64 -2.23 -6.69
C GLY A 103 9.03 -3.53 -6.19
N ILE A 104 9.52 -3.97 -5.04
CA ILE A 104 9.03 -5.13 -4.32
C ILE A 104 8.86 -4.76 -2.85
N PHE A 105 7.63 -4.91 -2.36
CA PHE A 105 7.34 -5.03 -0.94
C PHE A 105 7.51 -6.50 -0.54
N PHE A 106 8.19 -6.78 0.57
CA PHE A 106 8.28 -8.14 1.09
C PHE A 106 8.48 -8.16 2.61
N VAL A 107 8.15 -9.30 3.22
CA VAL A 107 8.38 -9.57 4.63
C VAL A 107 9.38 -10.72 4.74
N ARG A 108 10.47 -10.48 5.47
CA ARG A 108 11.51 -11.49 5.77
C ARG A 108 11.79 -11.49 7.27
N ASN A 109 11.77 -12.67 7.89
CA ASN A 109 11.93 -12.80 9.34
C ASN A 109 10.98 -11.89 10.15
N GLY A 110 9.73 -11.76 9.69
CA GLY A 110 8.71 -10.93 10.31
C GLY A 110 8.92 -9.41 10.18
N ARG A 111 9.91 -8.97 9.38
CA ARG A 111 10.21 -7.54 9.14
C ARG A 111 9.82 -7.16 7.71
N PRO A 112 9.04 -6.09 7.53
CA PRO A 112 8.74 -5.57 6.21
C PRO A 112 9.95 -4.85 5.61
N GLU A 113 10.10 -5.00 4.31
CA GLU A 113 11.13 -4.34 3.49
C GLU A 113 10.51 -3.84 2.19
N LEU A 114 11.03 -2.72 1.69
CA LEU A 114 10.63 -2.11 0.42
C LEU A 114 11.88 -1.80 -0.39
N THR A 115 12.02 -2.44 -1.55
CA THR A 115 13.24 -2.32 -2.37
C THR A 115 12.95 -2.15 -3.84
N ARG A 116 13.92 -1.62 -4.59
CA ARG A 116 13.89 -1.67 -6.05
C ARG A 116 13.95 -3.11 -6.53
N THR A 117 13.23 -3.44 -7.60
CA THR A 117 13.28 -4.79 -8.19
C THR A 117 14.71 -5.23 -8.52
N SER A 118 15.57 -4.30 -8.98
CA SER A 118 16.98 -4.57 -9.29
C SER A 118 17.85 -4.90 -8.08
N ALA A 119 17.44 -4.49 -6.88
CA ALA A 119 18.14 -4.72 -5.61
C ALA A 119 17.47 -5.81 -4.76
N PHE A 120 16.48 -6.51 -5.28
CA PHE A 120 15.79 -7.57 -4.55
C PHE A 120 16.73 -8.75 -4.28
N PRO A 121 16.93 -9.15 -3.03
CA PRO A 121 17.94 -10.15 -2.66
C PRO A 121 17.50 -11.60 -2.92
N GLY A 122 16.36 -11.80 -3.61
CA GLY A 122 15.82 -13.12 -3.91
C GLY A 122 14.79 -13.60 -2.87
N THR A 123 14.16 -14.74 -3.18
CA THR A 123 12.99 -15.25 -2.46
C THR A 123 13.30 -16.07 -1.21
N LYS A 124 14.58 -16.40 -0.96
CA LYS A 124 14.97 -17.24 0.19
C LYS A 124 14.59 -16.56 1.51
N GLY A 125 13.78 -17.24 2.31
CA GLY A 125 13.31 -16.77 3.63
C GLY A 125 12.27 -15.65 3.56
N VAL A 126 11.75 -15.32 2.38
CA VAL A 126 10.66 -14.35 2.20
C VAL A 126 9.34 -15.01 2.50
N GLN A 127 8.60 -14.43 3.44
CA GLN A 127 7.30 -14.94 3.91
C GLN A 127 6.13 -14.41 3.06
N GLN A 128 6.21 -13.13 2.72
CA GLN A 128 5.19 -12.40 1.95
C GLN A 128 5.91 -11.51 0.93
N ALA A 129 5.39 -11.35 -0.27
CA ALA A 129 5.89 -10.34 -1.22
C ALA A 129 4.84 -9.94 -2.24
N ILE A 130 4.89 -8.69 -2.65
CA ILE A 130 4.15 -8.12 -3.79
C ILE A 130 5.12 -7.27 -4.60
N GLN A 131 5.32 -7.65 -5.86
CA GLN A 131 6.04 -6.81 -6.83
C GLN A 131 5.04 -5.91 -7.55
N CYS A 132 5.31 -4.62 -7.55
CA CYS A 132 4.45 -3.62 -8.20
C CYS A 132 5.24 -2.37 -8.59
N GLY A 133 4.57 -1.26 -8.84
CA GLY A 133 5.21 0.00 -9.16
C GLY A 133 4.33 1.00 -9.92
N PRO A 134 4.91 2.14 -10.28
CA PRO A 134 6.30 2.53 -10.01
C PRO A 134 6.57 2.89 -8.55
N PHE A 135 7.85 3.02 -8.16
CA PHE A 135 8.21 3.76 -6.96
C PHE A 135 7.74 5.20 -7.11
N LEU A 136 7.11 5.75 -6.08
CA LEU A 136 6.64 7.13 -6.01
C LEU A 136 7.67 8.02 -5.30
N VAL A 137 8.20 7.51 -4.18
CA VAL A 137 9.22 8.18 -3.36
C VAL A 137 10.37 7.22 -3.12
N ASP A 138 11.60 7.69 -3.27
CA ASP A 138 12.81 6.95 -2.93
C ASP A 138 13.85 7.91 -2.31
N GLY A 139 14.41 7.54 -1.16
CA GLY A 139 15.29 8.41 -0.38
C GLY A 139 14.62 9.71 0.09
N GLY A 140 13.30 9.71 0.28
CA GLY A 140 12.52 10.87 0.71
C GLY A 140 12.29 11.90 -0.40
N ARG A 141 12.48 11.54 -1.67
CA ARG A 141 12.26 12.41 -2.84
C ARG A 141 11.34 11.74 -3.82
N THR A 142 10.54 12.54 -4.53
CA THR A 142 9.75 12.06 -5.67
C THR A 142 10.67 11.44 -6.71
N VAL A 143 10.26 10.30 -7.26
CA VAL A 143 11.00 9.63 -8.33
C VAL A 143 10.76 10.36 -9.65
N ASP A 144 11.82 10.55 -10.44
CA ASP A 144 11.72 11.19 -11.76
C ASP A 144 11.00 10.32 -12.79
N GLY A 145 10.34 10.97 -13.75
CA GLY A 145 9.67 10.32 -14.88
C GLY A 145 8.39 9.56 -14.52
N LEU A 146 7.74 9.92 -13.42
CA LEU A 146 6.39 9.47 -13.12
C LEU A 146 5.38 10.08 -14.10
N ASP A 147 4.34 9.33 -14.41
CA ASP A 147 3.23 9.77 -15.26
C ASP A 147 2.50 10.95 -14.59
N ASP A 148 2.40 12.07 -15.31
CA ASP A 148 1.75 13.31 -14.91
C ASP A 148 0.46 13.61 -15.70
N LEU A 149 -0.01 12.67 -16.51
CA LEU A 149 -1.17 12.84 -17.38
C LEU A 149 -2.40 12.06 -16.91
N ARG A 150 -2.21 10.81 -16.49
CA ARG A 150 -3.31 9.93 -16.14
C ARG A 150 -3.76 10.12 -14.70
N ILE A 151 -4.88 10.81 -14.51
CA ILE A 151 -5.58 10.92 -13.24
C ILE A 151 -6.37 9.63 -12.99
N ALA A 152 -6.18 9.01 -11.84
CA ALA A 152 -6.90 7.80 -11.42
C ALA A 152 -6.84 7.62 -9.89
N PRO A 153 -7.71 6.80 -9.31
CA PRO A 153 -7.51 6.31 -7.95
C PRO A 153 -6.19 5.53 -7.83
N ARG A 154 -5.49 5.69 -6.70
CA ARG A 154 -4.19 5.07 -6.46
C ARG A 154 -4.18 4.39 -5.10
N THR A 155 -3.50 3.25 -5.05
CA THR A 155 -3.17 2.52 -3.83
C THR A 155 -1.65 2.49 -3.69
N PHE A 156 -1.15 2.63 -2.48
CA PHE A 156 0.30 2.64 -2.24
C PHE A 156 0.65 2.10 -0.85
N ILE A 157 1.87 1.59 -0.75
CA ILE A 157 2.53 1.25 0.52
C ILE A 157 3.71 2.19 0.73
N PHE A 158 4.01 2.53 1.99
CA PHE A 158 5.12 3.43 2.31
C PHE A 158 5.84 3.05 3.60
N THR A 159 7.03 3.61 3.77
CA THR A 159 7.78 3.55 5.02
C THR A 159 8.47 4.88 5.31
N CYS A 160 8.49 5.26 6.59
CA CYS A 160 9.29 6.37 7.12
C CYS A 160 10.63 5.88 7.72
N GLY A 161 10.98 4.62 7.47
CA GLY A 161 12.13 3.95 8.06
C GLY A 161 11.72 2.64 8.73
N PRO A 162 12.55 2.08 9.63
CA PRO A 162 12.30 0.75 10.18
C PRO A 162 11.11 0.68 11.14
N THR A 163 10.74 1.80 11.74
CA THR A 163 9.77 1.87 12.85
C THR A 163 8.37 2.29 12.44
N VAL A 164 8.22 2.97 11.29
CA VAL A 164 6.91 3.44 10.81
C VAL A 164 6.68 2.98 9.38
N TRP A 165 5.62 2.22 9.22
CA TRP A 165 5.12 1.70 7.96
C TRP A 165 3.66 2.06 7.77
N GLY A 166 3.20 2.04 6.55
CA GLY A 166 1.80 2.28 6.27
C GLY A 166 1.43 2.03 4.83
N PHE A 167 0.16 2.17 4.58
CA PHE A 167 -0.43 2.13 3.26
C PHE A 167 -1.53 3.19 3.15
N GLY A 168 -1.96 3.46 1.94
CA GLY A 168 -3.04 4.40 1.73
C GLY A 168 -3.59 4.36 0.33
N ILE A 169 -4.63 5.16 0.16
CA ILE A 169 -5.26 5.41 -1.14
C ILE A 169 -5.42 6.90 -1.38
N CYS A 170 -5.49 7.27 -2.65
CA CYS A 170 -5.91 8.58 -3.11
C CYS A 170 -6.87 8.43 -4.28
N ARG A 171 -7.97 9.21 -4.28
CA ARG A 171 -9.05 8.95 -5.23
C ARG A 171 -8.82 9.51 -6.63
N SER A 172 -8.11 10.62 -6.76
CA SER A 172 -8.02 11.32 -8.05
C SER A 172 -6.70 12.08 -8.15
N VAL A 173 -5.68 11.43 -8.72
CA VAL A 173 -4.33 11.98 -8.77
C VAL A 173 -3.50 11.32 -9.86
N THR A 174 -2.54 12.03 -10.43
CA THR A 174 -1.48 11.44 -11.26
C THR A 174 -0.42 10.75 -10.39
N LEU A 175 0.41 9.90 -10.97
CA LEU A 175 1.53 9.30 -10.22
C LEU A 175 2.56 10.33 -9.78
N LYS A 176 2.77 11.37 -10.59
CA LYS A 176 3.68 12.47 -10.28
C LYS A 176 3.19 13.28 -9.09
N GLU A 177 1.94 13.73 -9.12
CA GLU A 177 1.32 14.46 -7.99
C GLU A 177 1.32 13.65 -6.70
N MET A 178 1.00 12.34 -6.78
CA MET A 178 1.07 11.44 -5.63
C MET A 178 2.49 11.38 -5.05
N GLY A 179 3.51 11.21 -5.91
CA GLY A 179 4.91 11.22 -5.47
C GLY A 179 5.29 12.54 -4.78
N ASP A 180 4.89 13.68 -5.36
CA ASP A 180 5.16 15.01 -4.82
C ASP A 180 4.46 15.24 -3.47
N MET A 181 3.22 14.79 -3.33
CA MET A 181 2.47 14.86 -2.09
C MET A 181 3.13 14.04 -0.99
N LEU A 182 3.45 12.77 -1.28
CA LEU A 182 4.04 11.85 -0.30
C LEU A 182 5.48 12.21 0.09
N ALA A 183 6.25 12.86 -0.78
CA ALA A 183 7.62 13.30 -0.49
C ALA A 183 7.69 14.54 0.42
N ARG A 184 6.56 15.22 0.69
CA ARG A 184 6.54 16.39 1.57
C ARG A 184 6.85 16.02 3.02
N ALA A 185 7.35 16.99 3.76
CA ALA A 185 7.48 16.85 5.20
C ALA A 185 6.10 16.82 5.86
N ASN A 186 6.00 16.11 6.98
CA ASN A 186 4.82 16.09 7.87
C ASN A 186 3.54 15.46 7.28
N VAL A 187 3.63 14.66 6.22
CA VAL A 187 2.52 13.79 5.78
C VAL A 187 2.16 12.80 6.90
N ILE A 188 3.19 12.28 7.56
CA ILE A 188 3.07 11.52 8.80
C ILE A 188 3.67 12.39 9.92
N PRO A 189 2.95 12.64 11.03
CA PRO A 189 3.45 13.46 12.13
C PRO A 189 4.84 13.00 12.58
N GLU A 190 5.76 13.94 12.75
CA GLU A 190 7.13 13.72 13.21
C GLU A 190 7.99 12.78 12.33
N ASN A 191 7.46 12.33 11.21
CA ASN A 191 8.11 11.39 10.30
C ASN A 191 8.08 11.88 8.86
N ARG A 192 9.07 11.45 8.09
CA ARG A 192 9.12 11.67 6.65
C ARG A 192 9.03 10.33 5.92
N ILE A 193 8.21 10.27 4.90
CA ILE A 193 8.16 9.09 4.03
C ILE A 193 9.49 8.98 3.29
N VAL A 194 10.22 7.89 3.53
CA VAL A 194 11.52 7.60 2.90
C VAL A 194 11.33 6.84 1.60
N ARG A 195 10.37 5.91 1.57
CA ARG A 195 10.01 5.15 0.37
C ARG A 195 8.51 4.98 0.26
N ALA A 196 8.00 5.08 -0.97
CA ALA A 196 6.61 4.74 -1.31
C ALA A 196 6.57 4.01 -2.64
N LEU A 197 5.75 2.96 -2.71
CA LEU A 197 5.55 2.12 -3.89
C LEU A 197 4.07 2.11 -4.26
N ASN A 198 3.76 2.41 -5.52
CA ASN A 198 2.41 2.30 -6.04
C ASN A 198 2.03 0.82 -6.20
N PHE A 199 0.84 0.47 -5.75
CA PHE A 199 0.17 -0.79 -5.99
C PHE A 199 -0.84 -0.65 -7.14
N ASP A 200 -1.67 -1.66 -7.37
CA ASP A 200 -2.69 -1.56 -8.41
C ASP A 200 -3.72 -0.48 -8.05
N GLY A 201 -4.12 0.26 -9.05
CA GLY A 201 -4.96 1.44 -8.93
C GLY A 201 -6.24 1.36 -9.76
N GLY A 202 -6.87 2.51 -10.00
CA GLY A 202 -8.11 2.59 -10.78
C GLY A 202 -9.26 1.86 -10.08
N SER A 203 -9.92 0.97 -10.81
CA SER A 203 -11.04 0.17 -10.30
C SER A 203 -10.67 -0.81 -9.19
N SER A 204 -9.39 -1.14 -9.04
CA SER A 204 -8.88 -2.03 -8.00
C SER A 204 -8.66 -1.32 -6.66
N THR A 205 -8.56 0.02 -6.64
CA THR A 205 -8.23 0.80 -5.45
C THR A 205 -9.22 0.57 -4.33
N ALA A 206 -8.77 -0.04 -3.25
CA ALA A 206 -9.59 -0.38 -2.09
C ALA A 206 -8.80 -0.26 -0.78
N LEU A 207 -9.48 0.19 0.27
CA LEU A 207 -8.97 0.24 1.63
C LEU A 207 -10.08 -0.10 2.61
N TYR A 208 -9.79 -0.95 3.58
CA TYR A 208 -10.64 -1.19 4.74
C TYR A 208 -9.82 -1.14 6.01
N LEU A 209 -10.34 -0.47 7.03
CA LEU A 209 -9.77 -0.45 8.36
C LEU A 209 -10.90 -0.47 9.39
N ARG A 210 -10.89 -1.46 10.26
CA ARG A 210 -11.79 -1.55 11.42
C ARG A 210 -11.18 -0.77 12.58
N LEU A 211 -11.91 0.20 13.10
CA LEU A 211 -11.61 0.96 14.31
C LEU A 211 -12.53 0.47 15.45
N ASP A 212 -12.27 0.88 16.70
CA ASP A 212 -13.08 0.45 17.84
C ASP A 212 -14.54 0.90 17.72
N ASP A 213 -14.80 2.09 17.18
CA ASP A 213 -16.12 2.74 17.09
C ASP A 213 -16.68 2.83 15.66
N ARG A 214 -15.84 2.61 14.65
CA ARG A 214 -16.22 2.74 13.23
C ARG A 214 -15.26 2.00 12.31
N SER A 215 -15.58 1.95 11.02
CA SER A 215 -14.66 1.52 9.97
C SER A 215 -14.41 2.64 8.96
N ILE A 216 -13.20 2.66 8.40
CA ILE A 216 -12.89 3.41 7.19
C ILE A 216 -12.98 2.43 6.04
N PHE A 217 -13.72 2.79 5.02
CA PHE A 217 -13.98 1.91 3.90
C PHE A 217 -13.99 2.67 2.58
N SER A 218 -13.21 2.19 1.65
CA SER A 218 -13.24 2.58 0.26
C SER A 218 -13.12 1.31 -0.57
N GLU A 219 -14.17 0.96 -1.29
CA GLU A 219 -14.20 -0.24 -2.12
C GLU A 219 -13.85 0.06 -3.56
N GLY A 220 -13.03 -0.82 -4.16
CA GLY A 220 -12.83 -0.88 -5.59
C GLY A 220 -14.07 -1.46 -6.29
N SER A 221 -14.20 -1.19 -7.58
CA SER A 221 -15.29 -1.76 -8.41
C SER A 221 -14.91 -3.06 -9.12
N SER A 222 -13.71 -3.58 -8.87
CA SER A 222 -13.18 -4.80 -9.49
C SER A 222 -12.81 -5.85 -8.45
N ILE A 223 -13.08 -7.12 -8.76
CA ILE A 223 -12.47 -8.24 -8.05
C ILE A 223 -10.97 -8.25 -8.38
N VAL A 224 -10.12 -8.39 -7.37
CA VAL A 224 -8.67 -8.34 -7.51
C VAL A 224 -8.02 -9.70 -7.16
N SER A 225 -6.84 -9.92 -7.70
CA SER A 225 -6.06 -11.15 -7.55
C SER A 225 -5.48 -11.35 -6.15
N ASN A 226 -5.18 -10.28 -5.45
CA ASN A 226 -4.49 -10.35 -4.16
C ASN A 226 -4.72 -9.09 -3.31
N TYR A 227 -4.54 -9.25 -2.00
CA TYR A 227 -4.67 -8.19 -1.00
C TYR A 227 -3.46 -8.18 -0.07
N LEU A 228 -3.17 -7.04 0.54
CA LEU A 228 -2.27 -6.90 1.67
C LEU A 228 -3.10 -6.56 2.90
N ILE A 229 -3.08 -7.41 3.91
CA ILE A 229 -3.85 -7.24 5.14
C ILE A 229 -2.95 -7.10 6.37
N VAL A 230 -3.48 -6.51 7.44
CA VAL A 230 -2.79 -6.25 8.69
C VAL A 230 -3.53 -6.90 9.87
N GLN A 231 -2.76 -7.61 10.69
CA GLN A 231 -3.22 -8.32 11.89
C GLN A 231 -2.39 -7.87 13.10
N LEU A 232 -2.95 -7.97 14.31
CA LEU A 232 -2.16 -7.85 15.52
C LEU A 232 -1.21 -9.05 15.65
N LYS A 233 0.01 -8.82 16.09
CA LYS A 233 0.87 -9.91 16.57
C LYS A 233 0.39 -10.35 17.95
N HIS A 234 0.26 -11.63 18.12
CA HIS A 234 -0.04 -12.28 19.40
C HIS A 234 1.24 -12.62 20.13
#